data_97dc504515b237d9e964dad17b235715
#
_entry.id   97dc504515b237d9e964dad17b235715
#
_cell.length_a   1.000
_cell.length_b   1.000
_cell.length_c   1.000
_cell.angle_alpha   90.00
_cell.angle_beta   90.00
_cell.angle_gamma   90.00
#
_symmetry.space_group_name_H-M   'P 1'
#
loop_
_entity.id
_entity.type
_entity.pdbx_description
1 polymer ?
#
loop_
_entity_poly.entity_id
_entity_poly.type
_entity_poly.pdbx_seq_one_letter_code
_entity_poly.pdbx_strand_id
1 'polypeptide(L)'
;MNIFRIILATLILFIPLYPKFPLANFTGIYVALRLDDIVIATVIFIWLIWQIKNHFPVVKQKITFLFLAYLIAITISTIIAIFIYQTTPINILLLHFFRRLEYISLFFITLNSIQSKKDFKYIYIFLLISLVGVAIYGYGQQYFHFPIVSTMNEEFSRGQLLQMDVWTRISSTFAGHYDLAAFLSLILIVIMGVIPIIKNKIYKLISLIMFLVGFNLLTQTASRVSIFAFWGGVVLSLFLIKKYFWIIPVTILVVTSMFTSTDLNQRLIATLSIIKPKTPTAAPIPTIIPVPTIKVVTAAKISPIPTIKYVKPTPTIVRHGPIEEFQPIDSDVGVARSGEIRFNVEWPRAINAFRKNMYFGTGLGSISLATDNDYLRLLGESGLLGLLTFMFIPFYFIYKTIRLFFKKDSDFFVKLQLIFIGVMLSALANAIFIDIFEASKVAYTFWILMAVFYRLIELNSSKK
;
A
#
# COMPACT_ATOMS: atom_id res chain seq x y z
N MET A 1 -1.04 -32.91 3.20
CA MET A 1 -0.60 -31.49 3.28
C MET A 1 -1.60 -30.76 4.16
N ASN A 2 -1.16 -29.96 5.14
CA ASN A 2 -2.10 -29.26 6.02
C ASN A 2 -2.89 -28.23 5.20
N ILE A 3 -4.20 -28.16 5.34
CA ILE A 3 -5.10 -27.28 4.59
C ILE A 3 -4.63 -25.82 4.63
N PHE A 4 -4.10 -25.36 5.76
CA PHE A 4 -3.58 -24.00 5.89
C PHE A 4 -2.35 -23.70 5.05
N ARG A 5 -1.54 -24.68 4.65
CA ARG A 5 -0.43 -24.48 3.70
C ARG A 5 -0.95 -24.24 2.30
N ILE A 6 -2.03 -24.94 1.90
CA ILE A 6 -2.69 -24.71 0.61
C ILE A 6 -3.30 -23.30 0.61
N ILE A 7 -4.04 -22.95 1.65
CA ILE A 7 -4.62 -21.63 1.81
C ILE A 7 -3.55 -20.53 1.69
N LEU A 8 -2.42 -20.67 2.42
CA LEU A 8 -1.34 -19.68 2.36
C LEU A 8 -0.75 -19.56 0.95
N ALA A 9 -0.49 -20.68 0.27
CA ALA A 9 0.01 -20.69 -1.09
C ALA A 9 -0.98 -19.99 -2.05
N THR A 10 -2.27 -20.29 -1.92
CA THR A 10 -3.33 -19.64 -2.69
C THR A 10 -3.37 -18.13 -2.43
N LEU A 11 -3.30 -17.69 -1.17
CA LEU A 11 -3.31 -16.27 -0.82
C LEU A 11 -2.09 -15.52 -1.39
N ILE A 12 -0.89 -16.10 -1.29
CA ILE A 12 0.34 -15.49 -1.84
C ILE A 12 0.25 -15.30 -3.36
N LEU A 13 -0.43 -16.21 -4.07
CA LEU A 13 -0.64 -16.08 -5.52
C LEU A 13 -1.85 -15.20 -5.84
N PHE A 14 -2.99 -15.49 -5.23
CA PHE A 14 -4.27 -14.85 -5.60
C PHE A 14 -4.29 -13.36 -5.31
N ILE A 15 -3.84 -12.94 -4.12
CA ILE A 15 -3.89 -11.53 -3.72
C ILE A 15 -3.15 -10.61 -4.71
N PRO A 16 -1.88 -10.85 -5.09
CA PRO A 16 -1.20 -9.97 -6.03
C PRO A 16 -1.71 -10.11 -7.47
N LEU A 17 -2.15 -11.32 -7.89
CA LEU A 17 -2.46 -11.59 -9.28
C LEU A 17 -3.88 -11.22 -9.69
N TYR A 18 -4.86 -11.22 -8.75
CA TYR A 18 -6.23 -10.89 -9.09
C TYR A 18 -6.38 -9.39 -9.37
N PRO A 19 -6.78 -8.94 -10.57
CA PRO A 19 -7.08 -7.54 -10.83
C PRO A 19 -8.28 -7.08 -9.99
N LYS A 20 -8.28 -5.83 -9.54
CA LYS A 20 -9.32 -5.30 -8.63
C LYS A 20 -10.66 -5.02 -9.31
N PHE A 21 -11.23 -5.99 -10.01
CA PHE A 21 -12.56 -5.86 -10.60
C PHE A 21 -13.64 -5.78 -9.53
N PRO A 22 -14.52 -4.76 -9.56
CA PRO A 22 -15.67 -4.68 -8.67
C PRO A 22 -16.72 -5.73 -9.07
N LEU A 23 -17.24 -6.47 -8.09
CA LEU A 23 -18.38 -7.35 -8.26
C LEU A 23 -19.70 -6.61 -8.00
N ALA A 24 -19.71 -5.74 -7.00
CA ALA A 24 -20.84 -4.88 -6.66
C ALA A 24 -20.37 -3.52 -6.20
N ASN A 25 -20.95 -2.47 -6.76
CA ASN A 25 -20.72 -1.09 -6.38
C ASN A 25 -21.81 -0.62 -5.45
N PHE A 26 -21.43 0.03 -4.34
CA PHE A 26 -22.37 0.66 -3.43
C PHE A 26 -22.53 2.14 -3.77
N THR A 27 -23.77 2.62 -3.90
CA THR A 27 -24.03 4.04 -4.16
C THR A 27 -23.53 4.92 -3.02
N GLY A 28 -22.77 5.96 -3.34
CA GLY A 28 -22.26 6.93 -2.38
C GLY A 28 -20.96 6.56 -1.67
N ILE A 29 -20.32 5.44 -2.03
CA ILE A 29 -19.05 4.99 -1.47
C ILE A 29 -18.11 4.54 -2.58
N TYR A 30 -16.82 4.88 -2.47
CA TYR A 30 -15.77 4.40 -3.40
C TYR A 30 -15.43 2.90 -3.23
N VAL A 31 -15.96 2.27 -2.20
CA VAL A 31 -15.63 0.90 -1.86
C VAL A 31 -16.58 -0.03 -2.60
N ALA A 32 -16.03 -0.79 -3.52
CA ALA A 32 -16.72 -1.89 -4.18
C ALA A 32 -16.43 -3.21 -3.48
N LEU A 33 -17.41 -4.10 -3.42
CA LEU A 33 -17.18 -5.49 -3.05
C LEU A 33 -16.44 -6.20 -4.20
N ARG A 34 -15.37 -6.90 -3.88
CA ARG A 34 -14.51 -7.58 -4.85
C ARG A 34 -14.38 -9.06 -4.54
N LEU A 35 -13.92 -9.83 -5.52
CA LEU A 35 -13.71 -11.26 -5.34
C LEU A 35 -12.63 -11.57 -4.30
N ASP A 36 -11.59 -10.74 -4.20
CA ASP A 36 -10.56 -10.86 -3.17
C ASP A 36 -11.15 -10.73 -1.76
N ASP A 37 -12.09 -9.81 -1.53
CA ASP A 37 -12.78 -9.66 -0.25
C ASP A 37 -13.56 -10.95 0.11
N ILE A 38 -14.26 -11.56 -0.86
CA ILE A 38 -15.02 -12.80 -0.66
C ILE A 38 -14.09 -13.98 -0.35
N VAL A 39 -13.01 -14.13 -1.11
CA VAL A 39 -12.03 -15.20 -0.89
C VAL A 39 -11.40 -15.09 0.49
N ILE A 40 -11.00 -13.89 0.89
CA ILE A 40 -10.37 -13.67 2.20
C ILE A 40 -11.40 -13.88 3.33
N ALA A 41 -12.63 -13.39 3.18
CA ALA A 41 -13.69 -13.64 4.15
C ALA A 41 -13.97 -15.15 4.33
N THR A 42 -13.98 -15.91 3.23
CA THR A 42 -14.13 -17.38 3.26
C THR A 42 -12.96 -18.04 4.01
N VAL A 43 -11.74 -17.61 3.76
CA VAL A 43 -10.54 -18.12 4.46
C VAL A 43 -10.60 -17.79 5.95
N ILE A 44 -10.99 -16.57 6.31
CA ILE A 44 -11.18 -16.17 7.71
C ILE A 44 -12.26 -17.02 8.37
N PHE A 45 -13.37 -17.29 7.70
CA PHE A 45 -14.44 -18.13 8.22
C PHE A 45 -13.96 -19.57 8.48
N ILE A 46 -13.24 -20.19 7.55
CA ILE A 46 -12.62 -21.51 7.74
C ILE A 46 -11.65 -21.49 8.93
N TRP A 47 -10.84 -20.45 9.06
CA TRP A 47 -9.90 -20.29 10.15
C TRP A 47 -10.62 -20.12 11.50
N LEU A 48 -11.70 -19.35 11.56
CA LEU A 48 -12.51 -19.19 12.79
C LEU A 48 -13.13 -20.51 13.24
N ILE A 49 -13.68 -21.31 12.32
CA ILE A 49 -14.18 -22.66 12.65
C ILE A 49 -13.05 -23.52 13.25
N TRP A 50 -11.85 -23.44 12.68
CA TRP A 50 -10.70 -24.16 13.20
C TRP A 50 -10.28 -23.65 14.57
N GLN A 51 -10.30 -22.33 14.81
CA GLN A 51 -10.03 -21.74 16.12
C GLN A 51 -11.00 -22.24 17.20
N ILE A 52 -12.30 -22.25 16.89
CA ILE A 52 -13.35 -22.76 17.79
C ILE A 52 -13.08 -24.22 18.14
N LYS A 53 -12.86 -25.08 17.13
CA LYS A 53 -12.59 -26.51 17.32
C LYS A 53 -11.36 -26.80 18.17
N ASN A 54 -10.35 -25.90 18.16
CA ASN A 54 -9.10 -26.06 18.89
C ASN A 54 -8.98 -25.15 20.13
N HIS A 55 -10.11 -24.68 20.66
CA HIS A 55 -10.16 -23.85 21.89
C HIS A 55 -9.29 -22.58 21.79
N PHE A 56 -9.38 -21.87 20.66
CA PHE A 56 -8.74 -20.58 20.41
C PHE A 56 -7.23 -20.53 20.69
N PRO A 57 -6.40 -21.34 20.02
CA PRO A 57 -4.96 -21.35 20.25
C PRO A 57 -4.29 -19.99 19.98
N VAL A 58 -4.92 -19.11 19.22
CA VAL A 58 -4.45 -17.75 18.95
C VAL A 58 -4.30 -16.94 20.23
N VAL A 59 -5.20 -17.10 21.19
CA VAL A 59 -5.19 -16.35 22.46
C VAL A 59 -3.97 -16.73 23.34
N LYS A 60 -3.42 -17.92 23.17
CA LYS A 60 -2.25 -18.41 23.91
C LYS A 60 -0.93 -17.83 23.40
N GLN A 61 -0.92 -17.15 22.25
CA GLN A 61 0.28 -16.59 21.65
C GLN A 61 0.61 -15.23 22.25
N LYS A 62 1.87 -15.01 22.64
CA LYS A 62 2.32 -13.74 23.26
C LYS A 62 2.07 -12.53 22.36
N ILE A 63 2.19 -12.70 21.06
CA ILE A 63 1.98 -11.63 20.08
C ILE A 63 0.52 -11.15 20.04
N THR A 64 -0.44 -12.00 20.40
CA THR A 64 -1.86 -11.67 20.40
C THR A 64 -2.18 -10.48 21.30
N PHE A 65 -1.47 -10.33 22.41
CA PHE A 65 -1.67 -9.19 23.32
C PHE A 65 -1.33 -7.84 22.66
N LEU A 66 -0.31 -7.80 21.79
CA LEU A 66 0.02 -6.57 21.06
C LEU A 66 -1.06 -6.22 20.04
N PHE A 67 -1.56 -7.22 19.30
CA PHE A 67 -2.66 -7.02 18.37
C PHE A 67 -3.96 -6.66 19.10
N LEU A 68 -4.22 -7.26 20.25
CA LEU A 68 -5.39 -6.95 21.07
C LEU A 68 -5.34 -5.49 21.58
N ALA A 69 -4.18 -5.02 22.01
CA ALA A 69 -4.01 -3.63 22.43
C ALA A 69 -4.33 -2.66 21.28
N TYR A 70 -3.85 -2.95 20.07
CA TYR A 70 -4.19 -2.16 18.89
C TYR A 70 -5.68 -2.25 18.54
N LEU A 71 -6.27 -3.44 18.58
CA LEU A 71 -7.71 -3.63 18.33
C LEU A 71 -8.58 -2.87 19.34
N ILE A 72 -8.21 -2.88 20.62
CA ILE A 72 -8.90 -2.11 21.65
C ILE A 72 -8.83 -0.60 21.34
N ALA A 73 -7.64 -0.09 20.97
CA ALA A 73 -7.45 1.31 20.65
C ALA A 73 -8.34 1.76 19.47
N ILE A 74 -8.36 0.98 18.36
CA ILE A 74 -9.21 1.32 17.21
C ILE A 74 -10.70 1.10 17.47
N THR A 75 -11.07 0.15 18.35
CA THR A 75 -12.48 -0.03 18.77
C THR A 75 -12.96 1.16 19.56
N ILE A 76 -12.18 1.64 20.53
CA ILE A 76 -12.52 2.84 21.31
C ILE A 76 -12.65 4.04 20.37
N SER A 77 -11.71 4.23 19.44
CA SER A 77 -11.79 5.29 18.42
C SER A 77 -13.08 5.21 17.59
N THR A 78 -13.44 4.01 17.15
CA THR A 78 -14.66 3.80 16.36
C THR A 78 -15.93 4.10 17.17
N ILE A 79 -15.98 3.69 18.45
CA ILE A 79 -17.08 3.99 19.36
C ILE A 79 -17.23 5.50 19.56
N ILE A 80 -16.12 6.20 19.80
CA ILE A 80 -16.10 7.67 19.97
C ILE A 80 -16.59 8.35 18.68
N ALA A 81 -16.19 7.86 17.51
CA ALA A 81 -16.67 8.40 16.23
C ALA A 81 -18.18 8.24 16.05
N ILE A 82 -18.74 7.09 16.43
CA ILE A 82 -20.18 6.80 16.30
C ILE A 82 -21.01 7.70 17.25
N PHE A 83 -20.60 7.83 18.51
CA PHE A 83 -21.44 8.46 19.53
C PHE A 83 -21.12 9.95 19.76
N ILE A 84 -19.89 10.38 19.52
CA ILE A 84 -19.45 11.75 19.84
C ILE A 84 -19.32 12.61 18.59
N TYR A 85 -18.54 12.14 17.58
CA TYR A 85 -18.23 12.98 16.42
C TYR A 85 -19.29 12.94 15.34
N GLN A 86 -19.85 11.77 15.05
CA GLN A 86 -20.91 11.54 14.04
C GLN A 86 -20.60 12.15 12.64
N THR A 87 -19.31 12.34 12.35
CA THR A 87 -18.84 12.96 11.11
C THR A 87 -18.78 12.00 9.94
N THR A 88 -18.76 10.70 10.22
CA THR A 88 -18.62 9.64 9.21
C THR A 88 -19.79 8.68 9.35
N PRO A 89 -20.45 8.29 8.25
CA PRO A 89 -21.51 7.29 8.26
C PRO A 89 -21.04 5.98 8.91
N ILE A 90 -21.90 5.35 9.71
CA ILE A 90 -21.58 4.13 10.48
C ILE A 90 -21.11 3.00 9.57
N ASN A 91 -21.71 2.84 8.40
CA ASN A 91 -21.33 1.82 7.41
C ASN A 91 -19.86 1.99 6.95
N ILE A 92 -19.40 3.22 6.76
CA ILE A 92 -18.00 3.52 6.38
C ILE A 92 -17.06 3.21 7.54
N LEU A 93 -17.40 3.65 8.75
CA LEU A 93 -16.61 3.34 9.96
C LEU A 93 -16.44 1.83 10.17
N LEU A 94 -17.54 1.08 10.09
CA LEU A 94 -17.52 -0.37 10.24
C LEU A 94 -16.73 -1.05 9.12
N LEU A 95 -16.84 -0.56 7.88
CA LEU A 95 -16.09 -1.09 6.75
C LEU A 95 -14.57 -0.98 6.98
N HIS A 96 -14.08 0.20 7.41
CA HIS A 96 -12.68 0.39 7.73
C HIS A 96 -12.25 -0.45 8.95
N PHE A 97 -13.11 -0.57 9.96
CA PHE A 97 -12.84 -1.41 11.13
C PHE A 97 -12.70 -2.89 10.74
N PHE A 98 -13.65 -3.44 9.99
CA PHE A 98 -13.59 -4.83 9.52
C PHE A 98 -12.40 -5.07 8.58
N ARG A 99 -12.01 -4.08 7.78
CA ARG A 99 -10.79 -4.15 6.97
C ARG A 99 -9.53 -4.32 7.82
N ARG A 100 -9.43 -3.64 8.96
CA ARG A 100 -8.31 -3.84 9.91
C ARG A 100 -8.32 -5.24 10.53
N LEU A 101 -9.49 -5.75 10.90
CA LEU A 101 -9.62 -7.12 11.40
C LEU A 101 -9.20 -8.14 10.33
N GLU A 102 -9.59 -7.92 9.10
CA GLU A 102 -9.22 -8.76 7.96
C GLU A 102 -7.70 -8.83 7.79
N TYR A 103 -7.00 -7.70 7.81
CA TYR A 103 -5.55 -7.65 7.72
C TYR A 103 -4.85 -8.39 8.85
N ILE A 104 -5.29 -8.20 10.08
CA ILE A 104 -4.74 -8.87 11.27
C ILE A 104 -5.05 -10.38 11.22
N SER A 105 -6.22 -10.77 10.75
CA SER A 105 -6.59 -12.18 10.61
C SER A 105 -5.64 -12.93 9.68
N LEU A 106 -5.21 -12.31 8.57
CA LEU A 106 -4.23 -12.90 7.66
C LEU A 106 -2.87 -13.15 8.31
N PHE A 107 -2.45 -12.30 9.23
CA PHE A 107 -1.24 -12.55 10.02
C PHE A 107 -1.37 -13.86 10.80
N PHE A 108 -2.45 -14.07 11.54
CA PHE A 108 -2.65 -15.28 12.34
C PHE A 108 -2.90 -16.53 11.50
N ILE A 109 -3.63 -16.43 10.37
CA ILE A 109 -3.82 -17.52 9.42
C ILE A 109 -2.46 -17.97 8.86
N THR A 110 -1.62 -17.03 8.45
CA THR A 110 -0.27 -17.31 7.98
C THR A 110 0.59 -17.95 9.06
N LEU A 111 0.53 -17.44 10.28
CA LEU A 111 1.28 -17.98 11.41
C LEU A 111 0.92 -19.44 11.69
N ASN A 112 -0.37 -19.78 11.62
CA ASN A 112 -0.85 -21.16 11.80
C ASN A 112 -0.50 -22.08 10.61
N SER A 113 -0.26 -21.49 9.43
CA SER A 113 0.11 -22.24 8.23
C SER A 113 1.55 -22.74 8.26
N ILE A 114 2.44 -22.01 8.95
CA ILE A 114 3.88 -22.30 9.00
C ILE A 114 4.19 -23.18 10.23
N GLN A 115 4.48 -24.44 10.00
CA GLN A 115 4.74 -25.40 11.09
C GLN A 115 6.23 -25.74 11.20
N SER A 116 6.99 -25.61 10.14
CA SER A 116 8.38 -26.07 10.09
C SER A 116 9.25 -25.14 9.23
N LYS A 117 10.57 -25.27 9.42
CA LYS A 117 11.57 -24.56 8.60
C LYS A 117 11.48 -24.90 7.11
N LYS A 118 10.94 -26.06 6.74
CA LYS A 118 10.74 -26.45 5.33
C LYS A 118 9.69 -25.58 4.62
N ASP A 119 8.73 -25.05 5.37
CA ASP A 119 7.63 -24.25 4.81
C ASP A 119 8.12 -22.92 4.22
N PHE A 120 9.22 -22.36 4.73
CA PHE A 120 9.81 -21.13 4.17
C PHE A 120 10.29 -21.29 2.73
N LYS A 121 10.75 -22.51 2.35
CA LYS A 121 11.11 -22.79 0.94
C LYS A 121 9.89 -22.69 0.04
N TYR A 122 8.75 -23.23 0.45
CA TYR A 122 7.51 -23.16 -0.32
C TYR A 122 7.03 -21.70 -0.42
N ILE A 123 7.01 -20.98 0.69
CA ILE A 123 6.64 -19.54 0.69
C ILE A 123 7.51 -18.77 -0.29
N TYR A 124 8.83 -18.96 -0.24
CA TYR A 124 9.76 -18.30 -1.16
C TYR A 124 9.47 -18.61 -2.62
N ILE A 125 9.21 -19.87 -2.96
CA ILE A 125 8.85 -20.29 -4.33
C ILE A 125 7.56 -19.61 -4.78
N PHE A 126 6.51 -19.58 -3.94
CA PHE A 126 5.25 -18.94 -4.28
C PHE A 126 5.39 -17.42 -4.42
N LEU A 127 6.26 -16.77 -3.66
CA LEU A 127 6.59 -15.35 -3.86
C LEU A 127 7.26 -15.10 -5.22
N LEU A 128 8.17 -16.00 -5.65
CA LEU A 128 8.78 -15.90 -6.99
C LEU A 128 7.73 -16.09 -8.10
N ILE A 129 6.84 -17.08 -7.98
CA ILE A 129 5.76 -17.32 -8.96
C ILE A 129 4.81 -16.10 -9.01
N SER A 130 4.45 -15.55 -7.86
CA SER A 130 3.64 -14.33 -7.79
C SER A 130 4.32 -13.15 -8.49
N LEU A 131 5.63 -12.96 -8.28
CA LEU A 131 6.40 -11.94 -8.97
C LEU A 131 6.39 -12.14 -10.50
N VAL A 132 6.53 -13.38 -10.98
CA VAL A 132 6.44 -13.71 -12.41
C VAL A 132 5.09 -13.29 -12.99
N GLY A 133 3.99 -13.65 -12.33
CA GLY A 133 2.66 -13.29 -12.80
C GLY A 133 2.43 -11.78 -12.82
N VAL A 134 2.85 -11.07 -11.76
CA VAL A 134 2.79 -9.61 -11.68
C VAL A 134 3.64 -8.97 -12.79
N ALA A 135 4.83 -9.51 -13.08
CA ALA A 135 5.70 -9.02 -14.14
C ALA A 135 5.09 -9.25 -15.53
N ILE A 136 4.57 -10.46 -15.79
CA ILE A 136 3.90 -10.77 -17.07
C ILE A 136 2.75 -9.80 -17.33
N TYR A 137 1.90 -9.54 -16.32
CA TYR A 137 0.79 -8.62 -16.50
C TYR A 137 1.26 -7.17 -16.67
N GLY A 138 2.26 -6.73 -15.90
CA GLY A 138 2.82 -5.38 -16.01
C GLY A 138 3.47 -5.12 -17.38
N TYR A 139 4.33 -6.03 -17.86
CA TYR A 139 4.88 -5.93 -19.21
C TYR A 139 3.81 -6.13 -20.29
N GLY A 140 2.78 -6.94 -20.00
CA GLY A 140 1.60 -7.06 -20.85
C GLY A 140 0.86 -5.73 -21.04
N GLN A 141 0.78 -4.90 -20.01
CA GLN A 141 0.25 -3.54 -20.13
C GLN A 141 1.10 -2.68 -21.06
N GLN A 142 2.41 -2.77 -20.93
CA GLN A 142 3.33 -1.92 -21.69
C GLN A 142 3.47 -2.33 -23.17
N TYR A 143 3.51 -3.62 -23.46
CA TYR A 143 3.83 -4.13 -24.80
C TYR A 143 2.65 -4.75 -25.53
N PHE A 144 1.62 -5.21 -24.80
CA PHE A 144 0.48 -5.95 -25.36
C PHE A 144 -0.87 -5.30 -25.05
N HIS A 145 -0.88 -4.07 -24.53
CA HIS A 145 -2.09 -3.30 -24.23
C HIS A 145 -3.05 -4.01 -23.27
N PHE A 146 -2.53 -4.78 -22.31
CA PHE A 146 -3.37 -5.38 -21.29
C PHE A 146 -4.09 -4.28 -20.50
N PRO A 147 -5.36 -4.49 -20.12
CA PRO A 147 -6.17 -3.46 -19.49
C PRO A 147 -5.62 -3.07 -18.10
N ILE A 148 -5.80 -1.80 -17.75
CA ILE A 148 -5.51 -1.27 -16.42
C ILE A 148 -6.82 -1.23 -15.63
N VAL A 149 -6.84 -1.84 -14.46
CA VAL A 149 -7.94 -1.73 -13.49
C VAL A 149 -7.48 -0.86 -12.34
N SER A 150 -7.83 0.41 -12.37
CA SER A 150 -7.49 1.36 -11.32
C SER A 150 -8.65 1.56 -10.35
N THR A 151 -8.32 1.85 -9.11
CA THR A 151 -9.31 2.23 -8.07
C THR A 151 -8.83 3.47 -7.31
N MET A 152 -8.00 4.30 -7.95
CA MET A 152 -7.39 5.46 -7.31
C MET A 152 -8.36 6.62 -7.08
N ASN A 153 -9.43 6.71 -7.87
CA ASN A 153 -10.48 7.73 -7.76
C ASN A 153 -11.87 7.12 -7.99
N GLU A 154 -12.90 7.87 -7.65
CA GLU A 154 -14.31 7.43 -7.75
C GLU A 154 -14.67 6.98 -9.14
N GLU A 155 -14.28 7.73 -10.16
CA GLU A 155 -14.57 7.47 -11.55
C GLU A 155 -14.02 6.10 -12.01
N PHE A 156 -12.76 5.79 -11.65
CA PHE A 156 -12.11 4.54 -12.03
C PHE A 156 -12.50 3.36 -11.13
N SER A 157 -12.99 3.61 -9.92
CA SER A 157 -13.41 2.54 -9.00
C SER A 157 -14.61 1.73 -9.49
N ARG A 158 -15.32 2.24 -10.49
CA ARG A 158 -16.52 1.61 -11.10
C ARG A 158 -16.21 0.48 -12.07
N GLY A 159 -14.95 0.06 -12.19
CA GLY A 159 -14.55 -1.07 -13.04
C GLY A 159 -14.32 -0.70 -14.51
N GLN A 160 -14.05 0.56 -14.81
CA GLN A 160 -13.62 0.97 -16.14
C GLN A 160 -12.26 0.37 -16.48
N LEU A 161 -12.18 -0.21 -17.68
CA LEU A 161 -10.94 -0.70 -18.23
C LEU A 161 -10.21 0.44 -18.91
N LEU A 162 -9.02 0.76 -18.40
CA LEU A 162 -8.15 1.76 -18.98
C LEU A 162 -7.06 1.10 -19.82
N GLN A 163 -6.56 1.80 -20.82
CA GLN A 163 -5.37 1.40 -21.57
C GLN A 163 -4.18 2.29 -21.15
N MET A 164 -2.97 1.75 -21.28
CA MET A 164 -1.77 2.54 -21.07
C MET A 164 -1.63 3.57 -22.20
N ASP A 165 -1.58 4.81 -21.81
CA ASP A 165 -1.16 5.92 -22.65
C ASP A 165 0.32 6.27 -22.36
N VAL A 166 0.93 7.11 -23.20
CA VAL A 166 2.34 7.53 -23.09
C VAL A 166 2.71 8.03 -21.67
N TRP A 167 1.73 8.59 -20.95
CA TRP A 167 1.89 9.18 -19.62
C TRP A 167 1.54 8.24 -18.47
N THR A 168 1.03 7.05 -18.76
CA THR A 168 0.58 6.08 -17.75
C THR A 168 1.75 5.20 -17.30
N ARG A 169 1.90 5.02 -16.00
CA ARG A 169 2.92 4.15 -15.43
C ARG A 169 2.37 2.76 -15.23
N ILE A 170 3.26 1.77 -15.25
CA ILE A 170 2.88 0.38 -14.99
C ILE A 170 2.29 0.26 -13.60
N SER A 171 1.07 -0.27 -13.52
CA SER A 171 0.39 -0.65 -12.29
C SER A 171 0.22 -2.16 -12.14
N SER A 172 0.42 -2.92 -13.21
CA SER A 172 0.12 -4.35 -13.27
C SER A 172 -1.31 -4.64 -12.81
N THR A 173 -1.50 -5.60 -11.93
CA THR A 173 -2.79 -5.96 -11.35
C THR A 173 -3.19 -5.08 -10.15
N PHE A 174 -2.37 -4.11 -9.76
CA PHE A 174 -2.60 -3.25 -8.59
C PHE A 174 -3.47 -2.04 -8.92
N ALA A 175 -4.03 -1.39 -7.89
CA ALA A 175 -4.88 -0.21 -8.05
C ALA A 175 -4.14 0.98 -8.68
N GLY A 176 -2.84 1.08 -8.43
CA GLY A 176 -1.99 2.12 -8.95
C GLY A 176 -0.52 1.73 -8.91
N HIS A 177 0.31 2.53 -9.58
CA HIS A 177 1.75 2.32 -9.66
C HIS A 177 2.47 2.42 -8.31
N TYR A 178 1.96 3.20 -7.35
CA TYR A 178 2.51 3.29 -5.99
C TYR A 178 2.30 2.00 -5.20
N ASP A 179 1.12 1.39 -5.32
CA ASP A 179 0.81 0.10 -4.67
C ASP A 179 1.71 -1.02 -5.22
N LEU A 180 1.87 -1.05 -6.55
CA LEU A 180 2.79 -1.99 -7.19
C LEU A 180 4.23 -1.79 -6.71
N ALA A 181 4.68 -0.54 -6.65
CA ALA A 181 6.04 -0.21 -6.22
C ALA A 181 6.30 -0.61 -4.76
N ALA A 182 5.35 -0.33 -3.86
CA ALA A 182 5.44 -0.74 -2.47
C ALA A 182 5.49 -2.27 -2.33
N PHE A 183 4.60 -3.00 -3.02
CA PHE A 183 4.63 -4.46 -3.06
C PHE A 183 5.98 -5.00 -3.55
N LEU A 184 6.48 -4.50 -4.68
CA LEU A 184 7.76 -4.92 -5.25
C LEU A 184 8.91 -4.63 -4.29
N SER A 185 8.92 -3.47 -3.62
CA SER A 185 9.97 -3.12 -2.67
C SER A 185 10.10 -4.17 -1.55
N LEU A 186 8.98 -4.64 -0.99
CA LEU A 186 8.98 -5.65 0.07
C LEU A 186 9.51 -7.00 -0.41
N ILE A 187 9.04 -7.47 -1.57
CA ILE A 187 9.41 -8.79 -2.10
C ILE A 187 10.86 -8.82 -2.59
N LEU A 188 11.30 -7.77 -3.28
CA LEU A 188 12.66 -7.70 -3.80
C LEU A 188 13.72 -7.65 -2.70
N ILE A 189 13.41 -7.08 -1.53
CA ILE A 189 14.31 -7.15 -0.37
C ILE A 189 14.48 -8.60 0.11
N VAL A 190 13.39 -9.37 0.17
CA VAL A 190 13.47 -10.78 0.54
C VAL A 190 14.31 -11.54 -0.48
N ILE A 191 14.05 -11.36 -1.78
CA ILE A 191 14.77 -12.05 -2.85
C ILE A 191 16.26 -11.70 -2.81
N MET A 192 16.59 -10.41 -2.79
CA MET A 192 17.98 -9.94 -2.80
C MET A 192 18.73 -10.36 -1.54
N GLY A 193 18.10 -10.29 -0.38
CA GLY A 193 18.70 -10.74 0.88
C GLY A 193 18.99 -12.25 0.91
N VAL A 194 18.14 -13.05 0.24
CA VAL A 194 18.28 -14.51 0.19
C VAL A 194 19.35 -14.96 -0.82
N ILE A 195 19.57 -14.25 -1.92
CA ILE A 195 20.56 -14.59 -2.98
C ILE A 195 21.96 -14.93 -2.42
N PRO A 196 22.59 -14.10 -1.55
CA PRO A 196 23.94 -14.37 -1.06
C PRO A 196 24.03 -15.52 -0.06
N ILE A 197 22.91 -16.03 0.43
CA ILE A 197 22.87 -17.13 1.41
C ILE A 197 22.43 -18.47 0.78
N ILE A 198 21.92 -18.46 -0.46
CA ILE A 198 21.59 -19.69 -1.21
C ILE A 198 22.89 -20.40 -1.61
N LYS A 199 22.97 -21.71 -1.26
CA LYS A 199 24.12 -22.56 -1.64
C LYS A 199 23.99 -23.14 -3.04
N ASN A 200 22.78 -23.52 -3.45
CA ASN A 200 22.53 -24.14 -4.77
C ASN A 200 22.63 -23.07 -5.88
N LYS A 201 23.52 -23.31 -6.85
CA LYS A 201 23.80 -22.38 -7.97
C LYS A 201 22.57 -22.10 -8.85
N ILE A 202 21.75 -23.14 -9.11
CA ILE A 202 20.55 -23.02 -9.96
C ILE A 202 19.51 -22.13 -9.30
N TYR A 203 19.18 -22.40 -8.03
CA TYR A 203 18.24 -21.55 -7.28
C TYR A 203 18.74 -20.11 -7.11
N LYS A 204 20.05 -19.94 -6.97
CA LYS A 204 20.68 -18.62 -6.91
C LYS A 204 20.53 -17.86 -8.22
N LEU A 205 20.77 -18.53 -9.35
CA LEU A 205 20.62 -17.95 -10.70
C LEU A 205 19.15 -17.56 -10.96
N ILE A 206 18.21 -18.46 -10.68
CA ILE A 206 16.78 -18.19 -10.82
C ILE A 206 16.38 -16.96 -9.98
N SER A 207 16.81 -16.91 -8.71
CA SER A 207 16.52 -15.78 -7.84
C SER A 207 17.13 -14.46 -8.35
N LEU A 208 18.32 -14.51 -8.93
CA LEU A 208 18.96 -13.33 -9.52
C LEU A 208 18.21 -12.82 -10.75
N ILE A 209 17.80 -13.72 -11.64
CA ILE A 209 16.98 -13.36 -12.82
C ILE A 209 15.66 -12.74 -12.36
N MET A 210 14.97 -13.36 -11.40
CA MET A 210 13.71 -12.85 -10.87
C MET A 210 13.88 -11.49 -10.17
N PHE A 211 14.99 -11.31 -9.46
CA PHE A 211 15.34 -10.02 -8.87
C PHE A 211 15.51 -8.93 -9.94
N LEU A 212 16.25 -9.22 -11.02
CA LEU A 212 16.47 -8.24 -12.09
C LEU A 212 15.18 -7.88 -12.83
N VAL A 213 14.33 -8.87 -13.13
CA VAL A 213 13.00 -8.65 -13.74
C VAL A 213 12.13 -7.80 -12.84
N GLY A 214 12.04 -8.14 -11.55
CA GLY A 214 11.22 -7.40 -10.60
C GLY A 214 11.78 -5.99 -10.32
N PHE A 215 13.10 -5.82 -10.29
CA PHE A 215 13.72 -4.51 -10.13
C PHE A 215 13.47 -3.61 -11.35
N ASN A 216 13.58 -4.14 -12.56
CA ASN A 216 13.21 -3.40 -13.76
C ASN A 216 11.74 -2.98 -13.72
N LEU A 217 10.83 -3.88 -13.31
CA LEU A 217 9.41 -3.52 -13.13
C LEU A 217 9.22 -2.43 -12.06
N LEU A 218 9.98 -2.47 -10.96
CA LEU A 218 9.96 -1.42 -9.93
C LEU A 218 10.40 -0.05 -10.50
N THR A 219 11.43 -0.02 -11.34
CA THR A 219 11.89 1.25 -11.96
C THR A 219 10.82 1.85 -12.89
N GLN A 220 10.08 1.01 -13.61
CA GLN A 220 9.01 1.44 -14.50
C GLN A 220 7.76 1.98 -13.79
N THR A 221 7.62 1.73 -12.48
CA THR A 221 6.59 2.41 -11.69
C THR A 221 6.89 3.89 -11.48
N ALA A 222 8.13 4.33 -11.69
CA ALA A 222 8.65 5.67 -11.43
C ALA A 222 8.38 6.18 -9.99
N SER A 223 8.24 5.27 -9.01
CA SER A 223 8.04 5.59 -7.60
C SER A 223 9.38 5.77 -6.87
N ARG A 224 9.83 7.02 -6.75
CA ARG A 224 11.09 7.36 -6.06
C ARG A 224 11.12 6.87 -4.62
N VAL A 225 10.03 7.10 -3.89
CA VAL A 225 9.91 6.70 -2.48
C VAL A 225 10.14 5.20 -2.32
N SER A 226 9.47 4.37 -3.13
CA SER A 226 9.60 2.92 -3.05
C SER A 226 10.98 2.42 -3.48
N ILE A 227 11.64 3.08 -4.45
CA ILE A 227 13.01 2.75 -4.85
C ILE A 227 14.00 3.05 -3.72
N PHE A 228 13.89 4.21 -3.07
CA PHE A 228 14.74 4.53 -1.91
C PHE A 228 14.44 3.64 -0.71
N ALA A 229 13.17 3.35 -0.44
CA ALA A 229 12.76 2.44 0.62
C ALA A 229 13.30 1.01 0.39
N PHE A 230 13.23 0.53 -0.87
CA PHE A 230 13.85 -0.72 -1.31
C PHE A 230 15.36 -0.69 -1.08
N TRP A 231 16.06 0.33 -1.59
CA TRP A 231 17.51 0.45 -1.44
C TRP A 231 17.94 0.44 0.03
N GLY A 232 17.34 1.29 0.86
CA GLY A 232 17.63 1.33 2.30
C GLY A 232 17.36 0.00 2.99
N GLY A 233 16.24 -0.67 2.67
CA GLY A 233 15.89 -1.98 3.19
C GLY A 233 16.87 -3.09 2.78
N VAL A 234 17.31 -3.12 1.51
CA VAL A 234 18.32 -4.08 1.03
C VAL A 234 19.68 -3.83 1.68
N VAL A 235 20.14 -2.57 1.70
CA VAL A 235 21.42 -2.21 2.32
C VAL A 235 21.44 -2.64 3.78
N LEU A 236 20.39 -2.34 4.55
CA LEU A 236 20.27 -2.77 5.93
C LEU A 236 20.25 -4.31 6.05
N SER A 237 19.49 -5.00 5.20
CA SER A 237 19.43 -6.47 5.21
C SER A 237 20.80 -7.09 4.96
N LEU A 238 21.51 -6.64 3.93
CA LEU A 238 22.83 -7.13 3.55
C LEU A 238 23.88 -6.81 4.62
N PHE A 239 23.79 -5.64 5.24
CA PHE A 239 24.62 -5.25 6.37
C PHE A 239 24.42 -6.19 7.56
N LEU A 240 23.18 -6.44 7.97
CA LEU A 240 22.83 -7.29 9.09
C LEU A 240 23.25 -8.75 8.90
N ILE A 241 23.17 -9.29 7.68
CA ILE A 241 23.66 -10.66 7.37
C ILE A 241 25.14 -10.71 7.05
N LYS A 242 25.88 -9.59 7.20
CA LYS A 242 27.33 -9.47 6.98
C LYS A 242 27.75 -9.84 5.54
N LYS A 243 26.95 -9.45 4.55
CA LYS A 243 27.20 -9.66 3.12
C LYS A 243 27.46 -8.35 2.40
N TYR A 244 28.38 -7.54 2.92
CA TYR A 244 28.69 -6.16 2.49
C TYR A 244 29.03 -6.03 1.01
N PHE A 245 29.72 -7.03 0.45
CA PHE A 245 30.11 -7.03 -0.98
C PHE A 245 28.90 -6.88 -1.91
N TRP A 246 27.71 -7.39 -1.52
CA TRP A 246 26.50 -7.30 -2.32
C TRP A 246 25.82 -5.92 -2.29
N ILE A 247 26.22 -5.05 -1.36
CA ILE A 247 25.70 -3.68 -1.26
C ILE A 247 26.14 -2.86 -2.48
N ILE A 248 27.39 -3.02 -2.93
CA ILE A 248 27.97 -2.25 -4.04
C ILE A 248 27.18 -2.46 -5.34
N PRO A 249 27.00 -3.70 -5.86
CA PRO A 249 26.27 -3.90 -7.12
C PRO A 249 24.81 -3.46 -7.03
N VAL A 250 24.15 -3.62 -5.88
CA VAL A 250 22.76 -3.13 -5.71
C VAL A 250 22.72 -1.60 -5.74
N THR A 251 23.64 -0.93 -5.08
CA THR A 251 23.71 0.53 -5.10
C THR A 251 24.00 1.06 -6.50
N ILE A 252 24.94 0.45 -7.23
CA ILE A 252 25.20 0.79 -8.63
C ILE A 252 23.93 0.60 -9.47
N LEU A 253 23.22 -0.51 -9.31
CA LEU A 253 22.00 -0.80 -10.05
C LEU A 253 20.91 0.26 -9.78
N VAL A 254 20.70 0.66 -8.52
CA VAL A 254 19.75 1.70 -8.15
C VAL A 254 20.17 3.05 -8.73
N VAL A 255 21.43 3.45 -8.58
CA VAL A 255 21.92 4.72 -9.12
C VAL A 255 21.81 4.75 -10.65
N THR A 256 22.22 3.69 -11.33
CA THR A 256 22.10 3.58 -12.80
C THR A 256 20.63 3.70 -13.25
N SER A 257 19.71 3.03 -12.55
CA SER A 257 18.29 3.11 -12.90
C SER A 257 17.70 4.52 -12.80
N MET A 258 18.22 5.37 -11.91
CA MET A 258 17.78 6.77 -11.79
C MET A 258 18.22 7.62 -12.99
N PHE A 259 19.32 7.28 -13.64
CA PHE A 259 19.80 8.01 -14.82
C PHE A 259 19.25 7.45 -16.14
N THR A 260 18.98 6.15 -16.20
CA THR A 260 18.50 5.49 -17.44
C THR A 260 17.01 5.62 -17.65
N SER A 261 16.22 5.75 -16.58
CA SER A 261 14.79 5.96 -16.68
C SER A 261 14.48 7.45 -16.83
N THR A 262 13.99 7.84 -18.02
CA THR A 262 13.62 9.24 -18.34
C THR A 262 12.65 9.82 -17.31
N ASP A 263 11.60 9.06 -16.95
CA ASP A 263 10.60 9.49 -15.99
C ASP A 263 11.16 9.66 -14.56
N LEU A 264 12.04 8.76 -14.14
CA LEU A 264 12.70 8.87 -12.83
C LEU A 264 13.64 10.06 -12.77
N ASN A 265 14.44 10.26 -13.83
CA ASN A 265 15.39 11.35 -13.91
C ASN A 265 14.71 12.73 -13.90
N GLN A 266 13.71 12.94 -14.75
CA GLN A 266 12.92 14.17 -14.78
C GLN A 266 12.31 14.48 -13.42
N ARG A 267 11.72 13.47 -12.74
CA ARG A 267 11.15 13.64 -11.39
C ARG A 267 12.17 13.87 -10.30
N LEU A 268 13.37 13.31 -10.41
CA LEU A 268 14.46 13.61 -9.47
C LEU A 268 14.89 15.07 -9.62
N ILE A 269 15.08 15.53 -10.84
CA ILE A 269 15.43 16.93 -11.15
C ILE A 269 14.35 17.88 -10.65
N ALA A 270 13.07 17.57 -10.93
CA ALA A 270 11.93 18.36 -10.45
C ALA A 270 11.87 18.44 -8.91
N THR A 271 12.23 17.37 -8.20
CA THR A 271 12.27 17.40 -6.73
C THR A 271 13.42 18.27 -6.22
N LEU A 272 14.60 18.17 -6.85
CA LEU A 272 15.75 18.97 -6.47
C LEU A 272 15.56 20.47 -6.78
N SER A 273 14.80 20.80 -7.84
CA SER A 273 14.46 22.19 -8.17
C SER A 273 13.49 22.82 -7.16
N ILE A 274 12.60 22.03 -6.54
CA ILE A 274 11.70 22.49 -5.47
C ILE A 274 12.47 22.79 -4.19
N ILE A 275 13.55 22.06 -3.91
CA ILE A 275 14.39 22.25 -2.71
C ILE A 275 15.28 23.50 -2.85
N LYS A 276 15.62 23.94 -4.07
CA LYS A 276 16.31 25.21 -4.27
C LYS A 276 15.34 26.36 -4.01
N PRO A 277 15.67 27.32 -3.11
CA PRO A 277 14.79 28.45 -2.88
C PRO A 277 14.60 29.19 -4.22
N LYS A 278 13.36 29.23 -4.73
CA LYS A 278 13.01 30.08 -5.85
C LYS A 278 13.29 31.51 -5.41
N THR A 279 14.22 32.19 -6.05
CA THR A 279 14.31 33.64 -5.98
C THR A 279 12.91 34.16 -6.35
N PRO A 280 12.30 35.04 -5.54
CA PRO A 280 10.95 35.51 -5.83
C PRO A 280 10.98 36.28 -7.16
N THR A 281 10.64 35.61 -8.24
CA THR A 281 10.31 36.29 -9.50
C THR A 281 8.99 36.97 -9.23
N ALA A 282 8.98 38.30 -9.28
CA ALA A 282 7.79 39.11 -9.09
C ALA A 282 6.67 38.52 -9.98
N ALA A 283 5.60 38.04 -9.34
CA ALA A 283 4.43 37.54 -10.05
C ALA A 283 3.92 38.67 -10.96
N PRO A 284 3.60 38.40 -12.23
CA PRO A 284 2.95 39.39 -13.06
C PRO A 284 1.66 39.80 -12.36
N ILE A 285 1.50 41.08 -12.11
CA ILE A 285 0.30 41.67 -11.54
C ILE A 285 -0.88 41.16 -12.35
N PRO A 286 -1.87 40.45 -11.73
CA PRO A 286 -3.03 40.01 -12.51
C PRO A 286 -3.72 41.24 -13.07
N THR A 287 -3.79 41.31 -14.40
CA THR A 287 -4.55 42.35 -15.11
C THR A 287 -5.99 42.19 -14.64
N ILE A 288 -6.50 43.18 -13.96
CA ILE A 288 -7.88 43.22 -13.49
C ILE A 288 -8.76 43.22 -14.70
N ILE A 289 -9.36 42.09 -15.06
CA ILE A 289 -10.42 42.02 -16.06
C ILE A 289 -11.62 42.75 -15.46
N PRO A 290 -12.15 43.83 -16.06
CA PRO A 290 -13.27 44.54 -15.51
C PRO A 290 -14.47 43.57 -15.36
N VAL A 291 -14.97 43.43 -14.16
CA VAL A 291 -16.19 42.66 -13.85
C VAL A 291 -17.34 43.30 -14.62
N PRO A 292 -18.08 42.57 -15.46
CA PRO A 292 -19.24 43.16 -16.15
C PRO A 292 -20.27 43.58 -15.11
N THR A 293 -20.65 44.86 -15.16
CA THR A 293 -21.65 45.45 -14.26
C THR A 293 -23.00 44.76 -14.48
N ILE A 294 -23.43 43.97 -13.49
CA ILE A 294 -24.76 43.35 -13.48
C ILE A 294 -25.79 44.47 -13.32
N LYS A 295 -26.54 44.78 -14.36
CA LYS A 295 -27.73 45.65 -14.27
C LYS A 295 -28.77 44.92 -13.40
N VAL A 296 -29.08 45.50 -12.26
CA VAL A 296 -30.20 45.08 -11.41
C VAL A 296 -31.48 45.26 -12.18
N VAL A 297 -32.12 44.21 -12.62
CA VAL A 297 -33.46 44.23 -13.21
C VAL A 297 -34.44 44.09 -12.05
N THR A 298 -35.23 45.15 -11.85
CA THR A 298 -36.28 45.28 -10.83
C THR A 298 -37.33 44.18 -11.01
N ALA A 299 -37.77 43.67 -9.86
CA ALA A 299 -38.68 42.53 -9.71
C ALA A 299 -39.93 42.59 -10.58
N ALA A 300 -40.12 41.59 -11.42
CA ALA A 300 -41.37 41.30 -12.09
C ALA A 300 -42.07 40.13 -11.40
N LYS A 301 -43.38 40.22 -11.22
CA LYS A 301 -44.32 39.38 -10.53
C LYS A 301 -44.10 37.88 -10.78
N ILE A 302 -44.07 37.12 -9.66
CA ILE A 302 -44.04 35.67 -9.64
C ILE A 302 -45.39 35.10 -10.13
N SER A 303 -45.39 34.40 -11.27
CA SER A 303 -46.50 33.59 -11.71
C SER A 303 -46.35 32.15 -11.18
N PRO A 304 -47.41 31.37 -10.96
CA PRO A 304 -47.38 30.10 -10.31
C PRO A 304 -46.61 29.05 -11.11
N ILE A 305 -45.86 28.19 -10.39
CA ILE A 305 -45.01 27.12 -10.90
C ILE A 305 -45.86 26.07 -11.61
N PRO A 306 -45.60 25.72 -12.88
CA PRO A 306 -46.26 24.59 -13.54
C PRO A 306 -45.70 23.25 -13.03
N THR A 307 -46.62 22.32 -12.73
CA THR A 307 -46.33 20.96 -12.36
C THR A 307 -45.48 20.23 -13.39
N ILE A 308 -44.23 19.87 -13.04
CA ILE A 308 -43.32 19.16 -13.95
C ILE A 308 -43.75 17.70 -14.03
N LYS A 309 -44.26 17.28 -15.20
CA LYS A 309 -44.45 15.87 -15.55
C LYS A 309 -43.06 15.24 -15.73
N TYR A 310 -42.83 14.15 -15.02
CA TYR A 310 -41.62 13.33 -15.09
C TYR A 310 -41.45 12.79 -16.52
N VAL A 311 -40.51 13.34 -17.27
CA VAL A 311 -40.10 12.81 -18.59
C VAL A 311 -38.88 11.93 -18.34
N LYS A 312 -39.01 10.65 -18.72
CA LYS A 312 -37.93 9.65 -18.68
C LYS A 312 -36.74 10.16 -19.51
N PRO A 313 -35.53 10.27 -18.96
CA PRO A 313 -34.41 10.78 -19.74
C PRO A 313 -34.05 9.83 -20.89
N THR A 314 -34.19 10.31 -22.11
CA THR A 314 -33.63 9.69 -23.32
C THR A 314 -32.11 9.79 -23.23
N PRO A 315 -31.33 8.75 -23.52
CA PRO A 315 -29.87 8.84 -23.49
C PRO A 315 -29.42 9.83 -24.58
N THR A 316 -29.02 11.00 -24.15
CA THR A 316 -28.39 11.99 -25.04
C THR A 316 -26.98 11.48 -25.28
N ILE A 317 -26.70 11.11 -26.55
CA ILE A 317 -25.34 10.90 -27.03
C ILE A 317 -24.64 12.25 -26.96
N VAL A 318 -23.83 12.46 -25.92
CA VAL A 318 -22.94 13.61 -25.86
C VAL A 318 -21.89 13.40 -26.94
N ARG A 319 -22.05 14.08 -28.08
CA ARG A 319 -20.97 14.24 -29.04
C ARG A 319 -19.91 15.06 -28.34
N HIS A 320 -18.80 14.43 -27.96
CA HIS A 320 -17.61 15.15 -27.60
C HIS A 320 -17.21 16.02 -28.77
N GLY A 321 -17.08 17.34 -28.53
CA GLY A 321 -16.41 18.26 -29.46
C GLY A 321 -14.99 17.77 -29.76
N PRO A 322 -14.30 18.40 -30.72
CA PRO A 322 -12.94 18.01 -31.06
C PRO A 322 -12.13 17.92 -29.78
N ILE A 323 -11.48 16.77 -29.60
CA ILE A 323 -10.58 16.51 -28.47
C ILE A 323 -9.56 17.64 -28.51
N GLU A 324 -9.65 18.58 -27.55
CA GLU A 324 -8.53 19.49 -27.31
C GLU A 324 -7.32 18.63 -27.10
N GLU A 325 -6.34 18.79 -27.95
CA GLU A 325 -5.06 18.08 -27.86
C GLU A 325 -4.52 18.31 -26.47
N PHE A 326 -4.56 17.24 -25.62
CA PHE A 326 -4.14 17.31 -24.23
C PHE A 326 -2.66 17.68 -24.25
N GLN A 327 -2.34 18.94 -23.97
CA GLN A 327 -0.96 19.38 -23.81
C GLN A 327 -0.33 18.53 -22.71
N PRO A 328 0.84 17.93 -22.93
CA PRO A 328 1.50 17.13 -21.93
C PRO A 328 1.69 17.97 -20.67
N ILE A 329 1.12 17.51 -19.56
CA ILE A 329 1.38 18.12 -18.24
C ILE A 329 2.88 17.95 -18.01
N ASP A 330 3.62 19.05 -18.01
CA ASP A 330 5.05 19.06 -17.73
C ASP A 330 5.32 18.29 -16.45
N SER A 331 6.33 17.41 -16.43
CA SER A 331 6.66 16.54 -15.29
C SER A 331 6.83 17.34 -14.00
N ASP A 332 7.31 18.59 -14.12
CA ASP A 332 7.49 19.52 -13.02
C ASP A 332 6.15 19.95 -12.40
N VAL A 333 5.13 20.17 -13.22
CA VAL A 333 3.78 20.51 -12.80
C VAL A 333 3.14 19.32 -12.06
N GLY A 334 3.32 18.10 -12.54
CA GLY A 334 2.80 16.89 -11.92
C GLY A 334 3.43 16.62 -10.54
N VAL A 335 4.73 16.86 -10.38
CA VAL A 335 5.44 16.69 -9.10
C VAL A 335 5.07 17.79 -8.10
N ALA A 336 5.04 19.05 -8.54
CA ALA A 336 4.63 20.18 -7.72
C ALA A 336 3.19 20.00 -7.22
N ARG A 337 2.25 19.65 -8.12
CA ARG A 337 0.85 19.40 -7.79
C ARG A 337 0.67 18.28 -6.76
N SER A 338 1.42 17.18 -6.89
CA SER A 338 1.37 16.08 -5.92
C SER A 338 1.88 16.50 -4.54
N GLY A 339 2.95 17.32 -4.48
CA GLY A 339 3.43 17.89 -3.24
C GLY A 339 2.44 18.87 -2.60
N GLU A 340 1.88 19.77 -3.41
CA GLU A 340 0.90 20.76 -2.94
C GLU A 340 -0.35 20.12 -2.34
N ILE A 341 -0.89 19.06 -2.96
CA ILE A 341 -2.05 18.34 -2.42
C ILE A 341 -1.72 17.73 -1.05
N ARG A 342 -0.57 17.07 -0.90
CA ARG A 342 -0.16 16.48 0.38
C ARG A 342 0.02 17.53 1.46
N PHE A 343 0.84 18.56 1.21
CA PHE A 343 1.20 19.55 2.23
C PHE A 343 0.08 20.55 2.52
N ASN A 344 -0.75 20.90 1.55
CA ASN A 344 -1.76 21.94 1.72
C ASN A 344 -3.17 21.38 1.98
N VAL A 345 -3.46 20.11 1.67
CA VAL A 345 -4.80 19.52 1.81
C VAL A 345 -4.81 18.29 2.70
N GLU A 346 -4.05 17.24 2.33
CA GLU A 346 -4.17 15.92 2.97
C GLU A 346 -3.59 15.89 4.38
N TRP A 347 -2.34 16.32 4.53
CA TRP A 347 -1.66 16.33 5.83
C TRP A 347 -2.30 17.30 6.83
N PRO A 348 -2.67 18.56 6.46
CA PRO A 348 -3.42 19.45 7.36
C PRO A 348 -4.77 18.86 7.79
N ARG A 349 -5.47 18.13 6.92
CA ARG A 349 -6.72 17.45 7.27
C ARG A 349 -6.49 16.40 8.37
N ALA A 350 -5.47 15.53 8.20
CA ALA A 350 -5.11 14.53 9.20
C ALA A 350 -4.67 15.16 10.53
N ILE A 351 -3.85 16.21 10.47
CA ILE A 351 -3.41 16.96 11.66
C ILE A 351 -4.61 17.62 12.37
N ASN A 352 -5.56 18.18 11.63
CA ASN A 352 -6.76 18.78 12.21
C ASN A 352 -7.68 17.72 12.85
N ALA A 353 -7.80 16.53 12.26
CA ALA A 353 -8.49 15.40 12.88
C ALA A 353 -7.81 14.99 14.19
N PHE A 354 -6.49 14.86 14.21
CA PHE A 354 -5.72 14.58 15.41
C PHE A 354 -5.90 15.64 16.50
N ARG A 355 -5.88 16.94 16.15
CA ARG A 355 -6.11 18.03 17.12
C ARG A 355 -7.48 17.99 17.78
N LYS A 356 -8.51 17.48 17.12
CA LYS A 356 -9.85 17.33 17.70
C LYS A 356 -9.88 16.32 18.84
N ASN A 357 -9.11 15.21 18.72
CA ASN A 357 -8.96 14.22 19.78
C ASN A 357 -7.60 13.54 19.67
N MET A 358 -6.64 14.06 20.43
CA MET A 358 -5.24 13.60 20.37
C MET A 358 -5.06 12.15 20.85
N TYR A 359 -5.88 11.67 21.78
CA TYR A 359 -5.71 10.35 22.37
C TYR A 359 -6.34 9.25 21.52
N PHE A 360 -7.55 9.44 21.02
CA PHE A 360 -8.35 8.40 20.35
C PHE A 360 -8.64 8.69 18.87
N GLY A 361 -8.32 9.88 18.39
CA GLY A 361 -8.64 10.29 17.02
C GLY A 361 -10.13 10.54 16.80
N THR A 362 -10.53 10.64 15.53
CA THR A 362 -11.90 10.96 15.11
C THR A 362 -12.64 9.76 14.48
N GLY A 363 -12.04 8.57 14.53
CA GLY A 363 -12.60 7.32 14.00
C GLY A 363 -12.00 6.87 12.68
N LEU A 364 -12.04 5.57 12.45
CA LEU A 364 -11.53 4.98 11.22
C LEU A 364 -12.32 5.49 10.01
N GLY A 365 -11.62 5.86 8.93
CA GLY A 365 -12.25 6.40 7.72
C GLY A 365 -12.75 7.85 7.85
N SER A 366 -12.56 8.52 8.98
CA SER A 366 -13.00 9.90 9.18
C SER A 366 -12.23 10.92 8.33
N ILE A 367 -11.04 10.58 7.87
CA ILE A 367 -10.23 11.42 6.99
C ILE A 367 -10.66 11.30 5.53
N SER A 368 -11.44 10.29 5.19
CA SER A 368 -12.16 9.98 3.94
C SER A 368 -11.32 9.75 2.69
N LEU A 369 -10.36 10.61 2.36
CA LEU A 369 -9.52 10.52 1.15
C LEU A 369 -8.14 9.95 1.47
N ALA A 370 -7.33 9.74 0.44
CA ALA A 370 -5.91 9.42 0.60
C ALA A 370 -5.26 10.47 1.49
N THR A 371 -4.36 10.02 2.35
CA THR A 371 -3.54 10.89 3.19
C THR A 371 -2.11 10.88 2.69
N ASP A 372 -1.77 9.86 1.90
CA ASP A 372 -0.40 9.61 1.45
C ASP A 372 0.61 9.65 2.60
N ASN A 373 0.16 9.27 3.81
CA ASN A 373 0.97 9.16 5.01
C ASN A 373 0.22 8.34 6.08
N ASP A 374 0.56 7.08 6.23
CA ASP A 374 -0.09 6.17 7.17
C ASP A 374 0.04 6.62 8.65
N TYR A 375 1.13 7.32 9.01
CA TYR A 375 1.32 7.81 10.39
C TYR A 375 0.35 8.93 10.74
N LEU A 376 0.21 9.90 9.83
CA LEU A 376 -0.75 10.99 10.00
C LEU A 376 -2.19 10.46 9.95
N ARG A 377 -2.45 9.46 9.11
CA ARG A 377 -3.74 8.77 9.07
C ARG A 377 -4.04 8.10 10.40
N LEU A 378 -3.13 7.29 10.93
CA LEU A 378 -3.29 6.65 12.23
C LEU A 378 -3.49 7.68 13.37
N LEU A 379 -2.72 8.77 13.36
CA LEU A 379 -2.90 9.86 14.33
C LEU A 379 -4.26 10.51 14.22
N GLY A 380 -4.73 10.85 13.03
CA GLY A 380 -6.01 11.50 12.82
C GLY A 380 -7.20 10.58 13.12
N GLU A 381 -7.14 9.33 12.67
CA GLU A 381 -8.23 8.37 12.80
C GLU A 381 -8.28 7.70 14.18
N SER A 382 -7.15 7.28 14.74
CA SER A 382 -7.09 6.48 15.97
C SER A 382 -6.29 7.13 17.11
N GLY A 383 -5.81 8.34 16.90
CA GLY A 383 -5.07 9.10 17.89
C GLY A 383 -3.70 8.52 18.25
N LEU A 384 -3.12 9.07 19.30
CA LEU A 384 -1.82 8.63 19.81
C LEU A 384 -1.85 7.17 20.29
N LEU A 385 -2.96 6.73 20.90
CA LEU A 385 -3.11 5.34 21.35
C LEU A 385 -3.08 4.35 20.18
N GLY A 386 -3.80 4.63 19.09
CA GLY A 386 -3.78 3.79 17.90
C GLY A 386 -2.40 3.74 17.26
N LEU A 387 -1.73 4.88 17.08
CA LEU A 387 -0.38 4.93 16.53
C LEU A 387 0.62 4.17 17.39
N LEU A 388 0.65 4.41 18.71
CA LEU A 388 1.61 3.76 19.59
C LEU A 388 1.40 2.25 19.66
N THR A 389 0.17 1.79 19.82
CA THR A 389 -0.14 0.36 19.86
C THR A 389 0.19 -0.34 18.54
N PHE A 390 -0.05 0.32 17.40
CA PHE A 390 0.37 -0.20 16.10
C PHE A 390 1.90 -0.27 16.00
N MET A 391 2.62 0.78 16.37
CA MET A 391 4.09 0.84 16.28
C MET A 391 4.77 -0.14 17.24
N PHE A 392 4.16 -0.51 18.36
CA PHE A 392 4.71 -1.53 19.23
C PHE A 392 4.92 -2.89 18.53
N ILE A 393 4.10 -3.23 17.53
CA ILE A 393 4.22 -4.49 16.78
C ILE A 393 5.56 -4.56 16.02
N PRO A 394 5.88 -3.64 15.07
CA PRO A 394 7.16 -3.66 14.36
C PRO A 394 8.37 -3.49 15.30
N PHE A 395 8.28 -2.63 16.31
CA PHE A 395 9.36 -2.46 17.27
C PHE A 395 9.65 -3.73 18.10
N TYR A 396 8.61 -4.47 18.47
CA TYR A 396 8.79 -5.76 19.13
C TYR A 396 9.56 -6.76 18.26
N PHE A 397 9.28 -6.81 16.96
CA PHE A 397 9.98 -7.70 16.02
C PHE A 397 11.45 -7.30 15.86
N ILE A 398 11.72 -6.02 15.70
CA ILE A 398 13.08 -5.48 15.63
C ILE A 398 13.84 -5.81 16.92
N TYR A 399 13.26 -5.51 18.08
CA TYR A 399 13.86 -5.78 19.39
C TYR A 399 14.22 -7.27 19.59
N LYS A 400 13.33 -8.17 19.20
CA LYS A 400 13.57 -9.63 19.29
C LYS A 400 14.66 -10.10 18.33
N THR A 401 14.87 -9.41 17.25
CA THR A 401 15.74 -9.86 16.15
C THR A 401 17.13 -9.22 16.20
N ILE A 402 17.24 -7.95 16.57
CA ILE A 402 18.51 -7.20 16.47
C ILE A 402 19.63 -7.85 17.28
N ARG A 403 19.31 -8.52 18.38
CA ARG A 403 20.29 -9.25 19.21
C ARG A 403 20.99 -10.39 18.47
N LEU A 404 20.39 -10.91 17.39
CA LEU A 404 20.97 -11.98 16.59
C LEU A 404 22.14 -11.50 15.73
N PHE A 405 22.19 -10.20 15.43
CA PHE A 405 23.30 -9.60 14.68
C PHE A 405 24.67 -9.78 15.38
N PHE A 406 24.66 -9.75 16.70
CA PHE A 406 25.89 -9.88 17.52
C PHE A 406 26.33 -11.35 17.72
N LYS A 407 25.53 -12.34 17.30
CA LYS A 407 25.93 -13.75 17.36
C LYS A 407 26.93 -14.09 16.25
N LYS A 408 27.98 -14.86 16.61
CA LYS A 408 29.07 -15.23 15.69
C LYS A 408 28.61 -16.27 14.65
N ASP A 409 27.78 -17.24 15.03
CA ASP A 409 27.23 -18.27 14.15
C ASP A 409 25.84 -17.90 13.70
N SER A 410 25.66 -17.77 12.39
CA SER A 410 24.37 -17.46 11.81
C SER A 410 23.93 -18.57 10.84
N ASP A 411 23.05 -19.44 11.36
CA ASP A 411 22.27 -20.38 10.56
C ASP A 411 21.50 -19.61 9.44
N PHE A 412 21.17 -20.29 8.35
CA PHE A 412 20.36 -19.74 7.25
C PHE A 412 19.09 -19.02 7.75
N PHE A 413 18.38 -19.63 8.69
CA PHE A 413 17.12 -19.06 9.21
C PHE A 413 17.32 -17.84 10.12
N VAL A 414 18.48 -17.74 10.78
CA VAL A 414 18.86 -16.53 11.51
C VAL A 414 19.13 -15.37 10.51
N LYS A 415 19.85 -15.65 9.42
CA LYS A 415 20.08 -14.67 8.37
C LYS A 415 18.76 -14.24 7.72
N LEU A 416 17.87 -15.20 7.41
CA LEU A 416 16.55 -14.91 6.88
C LEU A 416 15.75 -14.00 7.83
N GLN A 417 15.80 -14.26 9.13
CA GLN A 417 15.16 -13.40 10.13
C GLN A 417 15.74 -11.97 10.14
N LEU A 418 17.06 -11.80 10.00
CA LEU A 418 17.70 -10.48 9.92
C LEU A 418 17.30 -9.71 8.65
N ILE A 419 17.09 -10.40 7.52
CA ILE A 419 16.61 -9.78 6.27
C ILE A 419 15.26 -9.10 6.46
N PHE A 420 14.36 -9.69 7.27
CA PHE A 420 13.05 -9.12 7.50
C PHE A 420 13.05 -7.78 8.26
N ILE A 421 14.15 -7.41 8.94
CA ILE A 421 14.30 -6.05 9.48
C ILE A 421 14.33 -5.03 8.33
N GLY A 422 15.02 -5.32 7.23
CA GLY A 422 15.05 -4.45 6.06
C GLY A 422 13.69 -4.38 5.33
N VAL A 423 12.94 -5.51 5.28
CA VAL A 423 11.57 -5.52 4.76
C VAL A 423 10.68 -4.57 5.57
N MET A 424 10.78 -4.64 6.89
CA MET A 424 10.02 -3.78 7.79
C MET A 424 10.42 -2.31 7.66
N LEU A 425 11.73 -2.02 7.58
CA LEU A 425 12.20 -0.65 7.35
C LEU A 425 11.65 -0.08 6.03
N SER A 426 11.66 -0.88 4.96
CA SER A 426 11.11 -0.47 3.67
C SER A 426 9.61 -0.19 3.75
N ALA A 427 8.85 -1.04 4.47
CA ALA A 427 7.43 -0.78 4.70
C ALA A 427 7.21 0.53 5.44
N LEU A 428 7.89 0.73 6.57
CA LEU A 428 7.79 1.95 7.37
C LEU A 428 8.23 3.21 6.60
N ALA A 429 9.24 3.10 5.71
CA ALA A 429 9.66 4.21 4.86
C ALA A 429 8.63 4.54 3.76
N ASN A 430 8.02 3.53 3.12
CA ASN A 430 6.93 3.76 2.17
C ASN A 430 5.73 4.43 2.85
N ALA A 431 5.39 4.02 4.07
CA ALA A 431 4.27 4.55 4.86
C ALA A 431 4.35 6.07 5.16
N ILE A 432 5.53 6.71 4.96
CA ILE A 432 5.68 8.17 5.10
C ILE A 432 5.00 8.92 3.94
N PHE A 433 4.95 8.32 2.75
CA PHE A 433 4.48 9.00 1.53
C PHE A 433 3.42 8.21 0.74
N ILE A 434 3.02 7.04 1.22
CA ILE A 434 2.04 6.15 0.58
C ILE A 434 1.20 5.52 1.68
N ASP A 435 -0.12 5.40 1.48
CA ASP A 435 -1.03 4.71 2.39
C ASP A 435 -0.94 3.18 2.20
N ILE A 436 0.21 2.57 2.54
CA ILE A 436 0.47 1.14 2.28
C ILE A 436 -0.35 0.21 3.16
N PHE A 437 -0.75 0.65 4.35
CA PHE A 437 -1.59 -0.12 5.27
C PHE A 437 -3.08 0.00 4.96
N GLU A 438 -3.47 0.88 4.01
CA GLU A 438 -4.81 0.97 3.44
C GLU A 438 -4.91 0.27 2.08
N ALA A 439 -3.84 0.27 1.31
CA ALA A 439 -3.77 -0.40 0.02
C ALA A 439 -3.86 -1.92 0.19
N SER A 440 -5.06 -2.51 0.03
CA SER A 440 -5.38 -3.88 0.45
C SER A 440 -4.32 -4.92 0.05
N LYS A 441 -3.88 -4.96 -1.21
CA LYS A 441 -2.88 -5.94 -1.67
C LYS A 441 -1.52 -5.77 -0.98
N VAL A 442 -1.10 -4.54 -0.74
CA VAL A 442 0.15 -4.23 -0.03
C VAL A 442 0.03 -4.59 1.44
N ALA A 443 -1.08 -4.19 2.08
CA ALA A 443 -1.36 -4.50 3.47
C ALA A 443 -1.42 -6.01 3.73
N TYR A 444 -2.14 -6.78 2.90
CA TYR A 444 -2.17 -8.23 2.99
C TYR A 444 -0.78 -8.86 2.86
N THR A 445 -0.02 -8.42 1.86
CA THR A 445 1.36 -8.90 1.65
C THR A 445 2.25 -8.57 2.85
N PHE A 446 2.14 -7.35 3.38
CA PHE A 446 2.87 -6.94 4.57
C PHE A 446 2.56 -7.84 5.78
N TRP A 447 1.28 -8.09 6.08
CA TRP A 447 0.92 -8.91 7.23
C TRP A 447 1.28 -10.39 7.07
N ILE A 448 1.22 -10.93 5.85
CA ILE A 448 1.74 -12.27 5.53
C ILE A 448 3.25 -12.32 5.79
N LEU A 449 4.02 -11.35 5.30
CA LEU A 449 5.47 -11.29 5.52
C LEU A 449 5.81 -11.09 7.00
N MET A 450 5.03 -10.30 7.74
CA MET A 450 5.23 -10.13 9.20
C MET A 450 4.95 -11.42 9.98
N ALA A 451 3.97 -12.21 9.58
CA ALA A 451 3.73 -13.52 10.17
C ALA A 451 4.89 -14.50 9.89
N VAL A 452 5.42 -14.49 8.67
CA VAL A 452 6.64 -15.25 8.31
C VAL A 452 7.80 -14.82 9.20
N PHE A 453 7.98 -13.51 9.40
CA PHE A 453 9.01 -12.95 10.26
C PHE A 453 8.84 -13.39 11.72
N TYR A 454 7.63 -13.27 12.26
CA TYR A 454 7.35 -13.69 13.63
C TYR A 454 7.59 -15.20 13.83
N ARG A 455 7.20 -16.03 12.86
CA ARG A 455 7.43 -17.48 12.94
C ARG A 455 8.91 -17.84 12.94
N LEU A 456 9.75 -17.08 12.21
CA LEU A 456 11.21 -17.22 12.28
C LEU A 456 11.73 -16.89 13.68
N ILE A 457 11.19 -15.85 14.33
CA ILE A 457 11.55 -15.48 15.70
C ILE A 457 11.26 -16.65 16.65
N GLU A 458 10.08 -17.25 16.59
CA GLU A 458 9.69 -18.39 17.43
C GLU A 458 10.60 -19.62 17.20
N LEU A 459 10.74 -20.03 15.92
CA LEU A 459 11.52 -21.24 15.57
C LEU A 459 13.03 -21.10 15.85
N ASN A 460 13.56 -19.89 15.88
CA ASN A 460 14.95 -19.63 16.25
C ASN A 460 15.13 -19.42 17.76
N SER A 461 14.07 -19.09 18.51
CA SER A 461 14.08 -18.97 19.96
C SER A 461 13.93 -20.33 20.68
N SER A 462 13.19 -21.26 20.09
CA SER A 462 12.95 -22.61 20.66
C SER A 462 14.17 -23.53 20.59
N LYS A 463 15.28 -23.10 20.00
CA LYS A 463 16.57 -23.84 19.99
C LYS A 463 17.47 -23.53 21.19
N LYS A 464 16.95 -22.82 22.18
CA LYS A 464 17.56 -22.68 23.51
C LYS A 464 16.92 -23.68 24.48
#